data_a57ca5dc5b009567f74aca374d5c2e0b
#
_entry.id   a57ca5dc5b009567f74aca374d5c2e0b
#
_cell.length_a   1.000
_cell.length_b   1.000
_cell.length_c   1.000
_cell.angle_alpha   90.00
_cell.angle_beta   90.00
_cell.angle_gamma   90.00
#
_symmetry.space_group_name_H-M   'P 1'
#
loop_
_entity.id
_entity.type
_entity.pdbx_description
1 polymer ?
#
loop_
_entity_poly.entity_id
_entity_poly.type
_entity_poly.pdbx_seq_one_letter_code
_entity_poly.pdbx_strand_id
1 'polypeptide(L)'
;MNEQLKTILGKAKLNFAVLAAILVIAILGKITNPELTNQIFETADKLVSDLILIFVAITLGAFIPNFKLVLLGSLGAFIAAVIAIQLGIFTYLTADYLFSVLIVVLGFASIANLYRHYQEFRI
;
A
#
# COMPACT_ATOMS: atom_id res chain seq x y z
N MET A 1 9.24 -29.23 -1.43
CA MET A 1 9.26 -28.00 -2.20
C MET A 1 7.87 -27.44 -2.49
N ASN A 2 6.96 -28.28 -2.97
CA ASN A 2 5.58 -27.85 -3.25
C ASN A 2 4.84 -27.40 -1.99
N GLU A 3 5.10 -28.03 -0.84
CA GLU A 3 4.47 -27.66 0.43
C GLU A 3 4.97 -26.32 0.94
N GLN A 4 6.28 -26.06 0.81
CA GLN A 4 6.85 -24.75 1.18
C GLN A 4 6.27 -23.65 0.30
N LEU A 5 6.15 -23.92 -1.01
CA LEU A 5 5.57 -22.95 -1.93
C LEU A 5 4.12 -22.66 -1.60
N LYS A 6 3.32 -23.68 -1.28
CA LYS A 6 1.93 -23.52 -0.87
C LYS A 6 1.83 -22.71 0.42
N THR A 7 2.72 -22.95 1.38
CA THR A 7 2.74 -22.20 2.65
C THR A 7 3.08 -20.74 2.41
N ILE A 8 4.07 -20.46 1.57
CA ILE A 8 4.47 -19.09 1.22
C ILE A 8 3.30 -18.39 0.51
N LEU A 9 2.66 -19.06 -0.47
CA LEU A 9 1.53 -18.49 -1.18
C LEU A 9 0.35 -18.24 -0.26
N GLY A 10 0.11 -19.14 0.70
CA GLY A 10 -0.95 -18.96 1.68
C GLY A 10 -0.72 -17.75 2.58
N LYS A 11 0.52 -17.57 3.07
CA LYS A 11 0.88 -16.41 3.88
C LYS A 11 0.91 -15.12 3.08
N ALA A 12 1.31 -15.21 1.82
CA ALA A 12 1.46 -14.05 0.94
C ALA A 12 0.17 -13.72 0.18
N LYS A 13 -0.89 -14.46 0.37
CA LYS A 13 -2.14 -14.28 -0.38
C LYS A 13 -2.68 -12.86 -0.29
N LEU A 14 -2.68 -12.30 0.92
CA LEU A 14 -3.17 -10.95 1.13
C LEU A 14 -2.24 -9.91 0.47
N ASN A 15 -0.93 -10.15 0.51
CA ASN A 15 0.05 -9.27 -0.13
C ASN A 15 -0.18 -9.22 -1.64
N PHE A 16 -0.36 -10.39 -2.28
CA PHE A 16 -0.65 -10.45 -3.71
C PHE A 16 -1.99 -9.83 -4.03
N ALA A 17 -2.99 -10.04 -3.17
CA ALA A 17 -4.32 -9.44 -3.36
C ALA A 17 -4.24 -7.90 -3.34
N VAL A 18 -3.47 -7.32 -2.41
CA VAL A 18 -3.29 -5.87 -2.34
C VAL A 18 -2.59 -5.34 -3.57
N LEU A 19 -1.52 -5.99 -4.02
CA LEU A 19 -0.80 -5.57 -5.22
C LEU A 19 -1.70 -5.68 -6.46
N ALA A 20 -2.48 -6.75 -6.57
CA ALA A 20 -3.43 -6.92 -7.67
C ALA A 20 -4.53 -5.87 -7.62
N ALA A 21 -5.02 -5.52 -6.42
CA ALA A 21 -6.03 -4.48 -6.27
C ALA A 21 -5.51 -3.12 -6.73
N ILE A 22 -4.26 -2.79 -6.40
CA ILE A 22 -3.64 -1.54 -6.86
C ILE A 22 -3.59 -1.51 -8.38
N LEU A 23 -3.19 -2.61 -9.00
CA LEU A 23 -3.12 -2.72 -10.46
C LEU A 23 -4.49 -2.59 -11.11
N VAL A 24 -5.50 -3.26 -10.55
CA VAL A 24 -6.89 -3.20 -11.05
C VAL A 24 -7.42 -1.77 -10.94
N ILE A 25 -7.19 -1.10 -9.81
CA ILE A 25 -7.60 0.29 -9.61
C ILE A 25 -6.93 1.19 -10.65
N ALA A 26 -5.66 0.98 -10.93
CA ALA A 26 -4.94 1.75 -11.95
C ALA A 26 -5.58 1.59 -13.33
N ILE A 27 -5.88 0.35 -13.72
CA ILE A 27 -6.46 0.05 -15.04
C ILE A 27 -7.87 0.64 -15.14
N LEU A 28 -8.73 0.37 -14.14
CA LEU A 28 -10.10 0.87 -14.13
C LEU A 28 -10.14 2.40 -14.08
N GLY A 29 -9.24 3.00 -13.30
CA GLY A 29 -9.14 4.45 -13.22
C GLY A 29 -8.78 5.08 -14.55
N LYS A 30 -7.85 4.50 -15.30
CA LYS A 30 -7.47 4.99 -16.61
C LYS A 30 -8.62 4.92 -17.63
N ILE A 31 -9.50 3.93 -17.49
CA ILE A 31 -10.65 3.76 -18.35
C ILE A 31 -11.75 4.75 -17.97
N THR A 32 -12.04 4.93 -16.67
CA THR A 32 -13.17 5.72 -16.19
C THR A 32 -12.83 7.19 -16.00
N ASN A 33 -11.65 7.52 -15.50
CA ASN A 33 -11.22 8.90 -15.24
C ASN A 33 -9.72 9.02 -15.40
N PRO A 34 -9.21 9.12 -16.64
CA PRO A 34 -7.76 9.13 -16.87
C PRO A 34 -7.04 10.33 -16.26
N GLU A 35 -7.68 11.50 -16.18
CA GLU A 35 -7.04 12.69 -15.62
C GLU A 35 -6.77 12.53 -14.13
N LEU A 36 -7.76 12.08 -13.36
CA LEU A 36 -7.62 11.87 -11.93
C LEU A 36 -6.62 10.76 -11.64
N THR A 37 -6.69 9.68 -12.41
CA THR A 37 -5.77 8.54 -12.25
C THR A 37 -4.33 8.97 -12.51
N ASN A 38 -4.09 9.74 -13.57
CA ASN A 38 -2.76 10.25 -13.86
C ASN A 38 -2.24 11.15 -12.75
N GLN A 39 -3.08 12.02 -12.18
CA GLN A 39 -2.70 12.87 -11.06
C GLN A 39 -2.30 12.06 -9.83
N ILE A 40 -3.08 11.03 -9.50
CA ILE A 40 -2.80 10.16 -8.35
C ILE A 40 -1.47 9.45 -8.54
N PHE A 41 -1.22 8.86 -9.71
CA PHE A 41 0.00 8.11 -9.95
C PHE A 41 1.23 9.01 -10.14
N GLU A 42 1.08 10.22 -10.67
CA GLU A 42 2.15 11.20 -10.70
C GLU A 42 2.56 11.60 -9.28
N THR A 43 1.58 11.85 -8.40
CA THR A 43 1.84 12.15 -7.01
C THR A 43 2.51 10.97 -6.31
N ALA A 44 2.04 9.75 -6.56
CA ALA A 44 2.66 8.55 -6.01
C ALA A 44 4.12 8.40 -6.47
N ASP A 45 4.39 8.68 -7.74
CA ASP A 45 5.76 8.64 -8.27
C ASP A 45 6.68 9.65 -7.57
N LYS A 46 6.18 10.86 -7.31
CA LYS A 46 6.92 11.85 -6.55
C LYS A 46 7.17 11.41 -5.12
N LEU A 47 6.19 10.74 -4.50
CA LEU A 47 6.31 10.23 -3.13
C LEU A 47 7.33 9.10 -3.02
N VAL A 48 7.57 8.35 -4.09
CA VAL A 48 8.61 7.32 -4.10
C VAL A 48 10.00 7.93 -3.87
N SER A 49 10.19 9.20 -4.22
CA SER A 49 11.43 9.92 -3.94
C SER A 49 11.57 10.33 -2.46
N ASP A 50 10.50 10.24 -1.68
CA ASP A 50 10.53 10.60 -0.26
C ASP A 50 11.08 9.42 0.54
N LEU A 51 12.36 9.53 0.91
CA LEU A 51 13.05 8.46 1.63
C LEU A 51 12.42 8.15 2.98
N ILE A 52 11.85 9.16 3.66
CA ILE A 52 11.21 8.96 4.96
C ILE A 52 9.95 8.09 4.79
N LEU A 53 9.13 8.39 3.80
CA LEU A 53 7.91 7.65 3.54
C LEU A 53 8.20 6.19 3.16
N ILE A 54 9.17 5.99 2.28
CA ILE A 54 9.60 4.65 1.86
C ILE A 54 10.16 3.87 3.05
N PHE A 55 10.97 4.51 3.88
CA PHE A 55 11.52 3.88 5.08
C PHE A 55 10.42 3.43 6.03
N VAL A 56 9.42 4.29 6.26
CA VAL A 56 8.28 3.95 7.12
C VAL A 56 7.51 2.75 6.55
N ALA A 57 7.25 2.76 5.24
CA ALA A 57 6.52 1.68 4.58
C ALA A 57 7.27 0.34 4.70
N ILE A 58 8.56 0.34 4.43
CA ILE A 58 9.39 -0.85 4.52
C ILE A 58 9.44 -1.36 5.97
N THR A 59 9.57 -0.44 6.93
CA THR A 59 9.59 -0.78 8.35
C THR A 59 8.28 -1.47 8.76
N LEU A 60 7.15 -0.92 8.36
CA LEU A 60 5.85 -1.52 8.66
C LEU A 60 5.74 -2.93 8.09
N GLY A 61 6.16 -3.13 6.85
CA GLY A 61 6.10 -4.45 6.22
C GLY A 61 7.07 -5.45 6.82
N ALA A 62 8.27 -5.00 7.20
CA ALA A 62 9.32 -5.87 7.71
C ALA A 62 9.08 -6.27 9.17
N PHE A 63 8.56 -5.37 10.01
CA PHE A 63 8.45 -5.62 11.44
C PHE A 63 7.09 -6.18 11.86
N ILE A 64 6.04 -5.97 11.07
CA ILE A 64 4.72 -6.52 11.36
C ILE A 64 4.55 -7.79 10.53
N PRO A 65 4.57 -8.99 11.16
CA PRO A 65 4.50 -10.24 10.40
C PRO A 65 3.14 -10.47 9.73
N ASN A 66 2.06 -10.00 10.34
CA ASN A 66 0.72 -10.17 9.80
C ASN A 66 0.34 -8.94 8.96
N PHE A 67 0.42 -9.07 7.65
CA PHE A 67 0.13 -7.97 6.73
C PHE A 67 -1.31 -7.46 6.88
N LYS A 68 -2.22 -8.30 7.36
CA LYS A 68 -3.61 -7.88 7.63
C LYS A 68 -3.65 -6.70 8.60
N LEU A 69 -2.79 -6.71 9.62
CA LEU A 69 -2.72 -5.60 10.59
C LEU A 69 -2.23 -4.32 9.91
N VAL A 70 -1.24 -4.42 9.03
CA VAL A 70 -0.73 -3.27 8.27
C VAL A 70 -1.84 -2.71 7.38
N LEU A 71 -2.53 -3.59 6.67
CA LEU A 71 -3.62 -3.20 5.78
C LEU A 71 -4.75 -2.51 6.53
N LEU A 72 -5.23 -3.11 7.62
CA LEU A 72 -6.32 -2.54 8.41
C LEU A 72 -5.92 -1.21 9.04
N GLY A 73 -4.71 -1.11 9.58
CA GLY A 73 -4.19 0.12 10.16
C GLY A 73 -4.08 1.24 9.13
N SER A 74 -3.56 0.91 7.95
CA SER A 74 -3.40 1.89 6.87
C SER A 74 -4.75 2.38 6.36
N LEU A 75 -5.72 1.47 6.16
CA LEU A 75 -7.06 1.85 5.73
C LEU A 75 -7.78 2.67 6.78
N GLY A 76 -7.65 2.31 8.06
CA GLY A 76 -8.23 3.06 9.16
C GLY A 76 -7.67 4.47 9.25
N ALA A 77 -6.35 4.61 9.12
CA ALA A 77 -5.69 5.92 9.11
C ALA A 77 -6.14 6.76 7.92
N PHE A 78 -6.29 6.14 6.75
CA PHE A 78 -6.77 6.83 5.55
C PHE A 78 -8.20 7.37 5.75
N ILE A 79 -9.09 6.52 6.28
CA ILE A 79 -10.49 6.92 6.54
C ILE A 79 -10.52 8.06 7.56
N ALA A 80 -9.77 7.94 8.65
CA ALA A 80 -9.71 8.99 9.67
C ALA A 80 -9.20 10.31 9.10
N ALA A 81 -8.17 10.26 8.24
CA ALA A 81 -7.61 11.44 7.61
C ALA A 81 -8.61 12.09 6.65
N VAL A 82 -9.36 11.30 5.87
CA VAL A 82 -10.40 11.83 4.97
C VAL A 82 -11.51 12.51 5.78
N ILE A 83 -11.92 11.92 6.88
CA ILE A 83 -12.92 12.52 7.77
C ILE A 83 -12.39 13.85 8.33
N ALA A 84 -11.13 13.90 8.74
CA ALA A 84 -10.50 15.13 9.26
C ALA A 84 -10.49 16.24 8.20
N ILE A 85 -10.23 15.90 6.93
CA ILE A 85 -10.31 16.86 5.82
C ILE A 85 -11.73 17.39 5.67
N GLN A 86 -12.74 16.52 5.73
CA GLN A 86 -14.14 16.91 5.61
C GLN A 86 -14.57 17.84 6.75
N LEU A 87 -14.01 17.64 7.94
CA LEU A 87 -14.30 18.48 9.11
C LEU A 87 -13.52 19.81 9.11
N GLY A 88 -12.63 19.99 8.11
CA GLY A 88 -11.85 21.22 8.01
C GLY A 88 -10.62 21.29 8.91
N ILE A 89 -10.24 20.18 9.54
CA ILE A 89 -9.04 20.14 10.40
C ILE A 89 -7.77 20.33 9.55
N PHE A 90 -7.74 19.69 8.38
CA PHE A 90 -6.65 19.84 7.42
C PHE A 90 -7.20 20.52 6.16
N THR A 91 -6.75 21.76 5.88
CA THR A 91 -7.26 22.54 4.75
C THR A 91 -6.37 22.43 3.51
N TYR A 92 -5.12 22.01 3.69
CA TYR A 92 -4.13 21.94 2.61
C TYR A 92 -3.91 20.52 2.05
N LEU A 93 -4.51 19.51 2.67
CA LEU A 93 -4.46 18.12 2.18
C LEU A 93 -5.71 17.79 1.36
N THR A 94 -5.53 16.97 0.34
CA THR A 94 -6.64 16.49 -0.49
C THR A 94 -6.77 14.97 -0.34
N ALA A 95 -7.98 14.47 -0.61
CA ALA A 95 -8.22 13.02 -0.58
C ALA A 95 -7.36 12.31 -1.63
N ASP A 96 -7.13 12.94 -2.78
CA ASP A 96 -6.29 12.38 -3.85
C ASP A 96 -4.85 12.18 -3.39
N TYR A 97 -4.31 13.17 -2.67
CA TYR A 97 -2.96 13.06 -2.10
C TYR A 97 -2.87 11.92 -1.10
N LEU A 98 -3.85 11.81 -0.21
CA LEU A 98 -3.90 10.73 0.78
C LEU A 98 -4.01 9.37 0.11
N PHE A 99 -4.77 9.27 -0.97
CA PHE A 99 -4.90 8.02 -1.72
C PHE A 99 -3.55 7.63 -2.35
N SER A 100 -2.81 8.60 -2.86
CA SER A 100 -1.47 8.36 -3.39
C SER A 100 -0.52 7.86 -2.31
N VAL A 101 -0.56 8.46 -1.11
CA VAL A 101 0.24 8.01 0.04
C VAL A 101 -0.12 6.57 0.40
N LEU A 102 -1.42 6.26 0.43
CA LEU A 102 -1.89 4.91 0.76
C LEU A 102 -1.36 3.88 -0.23
N ILE A 103 -1.41 4.18 -1.53
CA ILE A 103 -0.90 3.27 -2.57
C ILE A 103 0.60 3.01 -2.36
N VAL A 104 1.38 4.06 -2.14
CA VAL A 104 2.83 3.93 -1.95
C VAL A 104 3.13 3.11 -0.70
N VAL A 105 2.48 3.44 0.43
CA VAL A 105 2.73 2.74 1.70
C VAL A 105 2.34 1.27 1.57
N LEU A 106 1.15 0.97 1.06
CA LEU A 106 0.70 -0.41 0.92
C LEU A 106 1.56 -1.20 -0.06
N GLY A 107 1.97 -0.59 -1.17
CA GLY A 107 2.81 -1.26 -2.16
C GLY A 107 4.17 -1.65 -1.58
N PHE A 108 4.88 -0.71 -0.98
CA PHE A 108 6.20 -0.98 -0.42
C PHE A 108 6.13 -1.85 0.83
N ALA A 109 5.13 -1.66 1.69
CA ALA A 109 4.94 -2.51 2.86
C ALA A 109 4.63 -3.95 2.45
N SER A 110 3.82 -4.15 1.40
CA SER A 110 3.52 -5.47 0.87
C SER A 110 4.78 -6.16 0.35
N ILE A 111 5.60 -5.44 -0.41
CA ILE A 111 6.86 -5.99 -0.94
C ILE A 111 7.81 -6.35 0.20
N ALA A 112 7.97 -5.50 1.21
CA ALA A 112 8.83 -5.76 2.35
C ALA A 112 8.34 -6.96 3.15
N ASN A 113 7.03 -7.10 3.33
CA ASN A 113 6.44 -8.23 4.05
C ASN A 113 6.62 -9.53 3.28
N LEU A 114 6.46 -9.50 1.95
CA LEU A 114 6.74 -10.66 1.09
C LEU A 114 8.21 -11.10 1.21
N TYR A 115 9.12 -10.14 1.19
CA TYR A 115 10.55 -10.43 1.33
C TYR A 115 10.85 -11.07 2.68
N ARG A 116 10.22 -10.59 3.74
CA ARG A 116 10.35 -11.18 5.07
C ARG A 116 9.89 -12.63 5.10
N HIS A 117 8.72 -12.92 4.53
CA HIS A 117 8.21 -14.30 4.47
C HIS A 117 9.13 -15.19 3.64
N TYR A 118 9.66 -14.66 2.53
CA TYR A 118 10.59 -15.39 1.71
C TYR A 118 11.84 -15.79 2.50
N GLN A 119 12.37 -14.87 3.30
CA GLN A 119 13.55 -15.15 4.11
C GLN A 119 13.29 -16.22 5.17
N GLU A 120 12.10 -16.25 5.76
CA GLU A 120 11.73 -17.28 6.74
C GLU A 120 11.80 -18.68 6.16
N PHE A 121 11.55 -18.85 4.88
CA PHE A 121 11.53 -20.15 4.21
C PHE A 121 12.82 -20.48 3.46
N ARG A 122 13.75 -19.55 3.40
CA ARG A 122 15.00 -19.73 2.66
C ARG A 122 15.98 -20.66 3.38
N ILE A 123 15.85 -20.81 4.67
CA ILE A 123 16.70 -21.66 5.48
C ILE A 123 16.21 -23.11 5.36
#